data_37e8fa64983c82b1b3fcd6c4877cb77d
#
_entry.id   37e8fa64983c82b1b3fcd6c4877cb77d
#
_cell.length_a   1.000
_cell.length_b   1.000
_cell.length_c   1.000
_cell.angle_alpha   90.00
_cell.angle_beta   90.00
_cell.angle_gamma   90.00
#
_symmetry.space_group_name_H-M   'P 1'
#
loop_
_entity.id
_entity.type
_entity.pdbx_description
1 polymer ?
#
loop_
_entity_poly.entity_id
_entity_poly.type
_entity_poly.pdbx_seq_one_letter_code
_entity_poly.pdbx_strand_id
1 'polypeptide(L)'
;VYQEAKGNVSLRGTAYGLLTGYDATMKKDGGTGWLAGLAYQIPEIALKASLTYRSEIEHQLASRENVNTVVPGFGIPGVLPTQLFAYAPGKTDVTTPQSVNLDLQSGIMADTVAFLNVRWVNWDGFAIRPTQFGQALDQLAAAGNALPALPALAPTKALLTSLEGGNLVEYNEEQWSATVGVGRKFNAKWAGNVSVGWDSGAGNPVTTLGPTEGYWNVGVGVQFSPAPNYFIA
;
A
#
# COMPACT_ATOMS: atom_id res chain seq x y z
N VAL A 1 -1.92 -6.30 19.53
CA VAL A 1 -2.25 -5.08 18.75
C VAL A 1 -3.70 -5.16 18.32
N TYR A 2 -4.46 -4.08 18.50
CA TYR A 2 -5.79 -3.92 17.93
C TYR A 2 -5.72 -2.88 16.83
N GLN A 3 -6.31 -3.16 15.68
CA GLN A 3 -6.34 -2.27 14.53
C GLN A 3 -7.78 -2.11 14.04
N GLU A 4 -8.13 -0.92 13.61
CA GLU A 4 -9.39 -0.63 12.95
C GLU A 4 -9.12 -0.21 11.50
N ALA A 5 -9.83 -0.84 10.56
CA ALA A 5 -9.78 -0.51 9.15
C ALA A 5 -11.12 0.06 8.69
N LYS A 6 -11.10 1.03 7.80
CA LYS A 6 -12.23 1.57 7.05
C LYS A 6 -11.70 2.17 5.75
N GLY A 7 -12.53 2.27 4.74
CA GLY A 7 -12.13 2.86 3.47
C GLY A 7 -13.26 3.52 2.71
N ASN A 8 -12.89 4.50 1.91
CA ASN A 8 -13.75 5.05 0.86
C ASN A 8 -12.91 5.18 -0.39
N VAL A 9 -13.46 4.74 -1.52
CA VAL A 9 -12.82 4.82 -2.82
C VAL A 9 -13.78 5.45 -3.81
N SER A 10 -13.28 6.37 -4.61
CA SER A 10 -14.02 6.99 -5.69
C SER A 10 -13.11 7.12 -6.91
N LEU A 11 -13.42 6.40 -7.98
CA LEU A 11 -12.67 6.46 -9.22
C LEU A 11 -13.29 7.51 -10.14
N ARG A 12 -12.54 8.56 -10.43
CA ARG A 12 -13.00 9.69 -11.25
C ARG A 12 -11.97 10.04 -12.33
N GLY A 13 -12.46 10.34 -13.50
CA GLY A 13 -11.65 10.79 -14.62
C GLY A 13 -11.33 9.70 -15.64
N THR A 14 -10.86 10.13 -16.80
CA THR A 14 -10.62 9.29 -17.97
C THR A 14 -9.53 8.24 -17.77
N ALA A 15 -8.62 8.45 -16.82
CA ALA A 15 -7.56 7.50 -16.52
C ALA A 15 -8.08 6.15 -16.02
N TYR A 16 -9.27 6.11 -15.42
CA TYR A 16 -9.88 4.87 -14.94
C TYR A 16 -10.71 4.13 -16.02
N GLY A 17 -10.84 4.69 -17.21
CA GLY A 17 -11.54 4.06 -18.32
C GLY A 17 -12.94 3.59 -17.93
N LEU A 18 -13.19 2.29 -18.07
CA LEU A 18 -14.48 1.64 -17.74
C LEU A 18 -14.86 1.73 -16.26
N LEU A 19 -13.91 1.95 -15.38
CA LEU A 19 -14.12 2.02 -13.93
C LEU A 19 -14.45 3.44 -13.45
N THR A 20 -14.47 4.42 -14.35
CA THR A 20 -14.85 5.80 -14.02
C THR A 20 -16.28 5.86 -13.48
N GLY A 21 -16.45 6.45 -12.31
CA GLY A 21 -17.74 6.55 -11.63
C GLY A 21 -17.96 5.50 -10.53
N TYR A 22 -17.06 4.54 -10.37
CA TYR A 22 -17.12 3.61 -9.26
C TYR A 22 -16.95 4.34 -7.92
N ASP A 23 -17.81 3.97 -6.96
CA ASP A 23 -17.76 4.40 -5.56
C ASP A 23 -17.91 3.22 -4.63
N ALA A 24 -17.05 3.13 -3.64
CA ALA A 24 -17.16 2.15 -2.56
C ALA A 24 -17.00 2.82 -1.20
N THR A 25 -17.88 2.49 -0.28
CA THR A 25 -17.76 2.82 1.14
C THR A 25 -17.64 1.53 1.94
N MET A 26 -16.54 1.37 2.63
CA MET A 26 -16.23 0.24 3.49
C MET A 26 -16.38 0.68 4.94
N LYS A 27 -17.30 0.04 5.67
CA LYS A 27 -17.54 0.35 7.09
C LYS A 27 -16.36 -0.13 7.92
N LYS A 28 -16.20 0.54 9.06
CA LYS A 28 -15.18 0.20 10.05
C LYS A 28 -15.32 -1.27 10.51
N ASP A 29 -14.19 -1.96 10.53
CA ASP A 29 -14.02 -3.28 11.10
C ASP A 29 -12.78 -3.32 12.00
N GLY A 30 -12.79 -4.15 13.05
CA GLY A 30 -11.72 -4.29 14.01
C GLY A 30 -11.05 -5.65 13.91
N GLY A 31 -9.73 -5.65 13.81
CA GLY A 31 -8.91 -6.86 13.80
C GLY A 31 -7.89 -6.87 14.95
N THR A 32 -7.39 -8.05 15.29
CA THR A 32 -6.36 -8.23 16.30
C THR A 32 -5.16 -8.98 15.74
N GLY A 33 -3.99 -8.55 16.13
CA GLY A 33 -2.74 -9.21 15.82
C GLY A 33 -1.79 -9.16 17.00
N TRP A 34 -0.61 -9.71 16.83
CA TRP A 34 0.42 -9.71 17.85
C TRP A 34 1.70 -9.04 17.35
N LEU A 35 2.53 -8.64 18.30
CA LEU A 35 3.83 -8.04 18.09
C LEU A 35 4.81 -8.70 19.04
N ALA A 36 5.97 -9.05 18.52
CA ALA A 36 7.09 -9.51 19.32
C ALA A 36 8.36 -8.74 18.96
N GLY A 37 9.18 -8.44 19.96
CA GLY A 37 10.42 -7.71 19.71
C GLY A 37 11.49 -8.02 20.73
N LEU A 38 12.72 -7.81 20.29
CA LEU A 38 13.94 -7.90 21.12
C LEU A 38 14.68 -6.58 21.00
N ALA A 39 15.26 -6.13 22.10
CA ALA A 39 16.14 -4.97 22.11
C ALA A 39 17.39 -5.27 22.93
N TYR A 40 18.52 -4.80 22.43
CA TYR A 40 19.81 -4.92 23.10
C TYR A 40 20.56 -3.59 23.02
N GLN A 41 21.24 -3.23 24.10
CA GLN A 41 22.02 -1.99 24.11
C GLN A 41 23.30 -2.14 24.92
N ILE A 42 24.34 -1.44 24.45
CA ILE A 42 25.62 -1.25 25.16
C ILE A 42 25.84 0.27 25.24
N PRO A 43 25.56 0.91 26.39
CA PRO A 43 25.63 2.37 26.52
C PRO A 43 27.02 2.94 26.24
N GLU A 44 28.07 2.22 26.60
CA GLU A 44 29.49 2.66 26.50
C GLU A 44 29.91 2.97 25.07
N ILE A 45 29.32 2.30 24.09
CA ILE A 45 29.57 2.49 22.66
C ILE A 45 28.34 3.02 21.94
N ALA A 46 27.34 3.51 22.69
CA ALA A 46 26.04 3.97 22.15
C ALA A 46 25.37 2.95 21.21
N LEU A 47 25.65 1.65 21.39
CA LEU A 47 25.03 0.58 20.60
C LEU A 47 23.58 0.39 21.09
N LYS A 48 22.67 0.43 20.13
CA LYS A 48 21.28 -0.01 20.28
C LYS A 48 20.92 -0.86 19.10
N ALA A 49 20.35 -2.02 19.35
CA ALA A 49 19.82 -2.91 18.33
C ALA A 49 18.42 -3.34 18.75
N SER A 50 17.46 -3.28 17.83
CA SER A 50 16.13 -3.82 18.06
C SER A 50 15.61 -4.53 16.83
N LEU A 51 14.92 -5.64 17.05
CA LEU A 51 14.22 -6.41 16.03
C LEU A 51 12.77 -6.53 16.46
N THR A 52 11.85 -6.13 15.59
CA THR A 52 10.42 -6.18 15.86
C THR A 52 9.70 -6.90 14.73
N TYR A 53 8.91 -7.91 15.07
CA TYR A 53 7.98 -8.56 14.17
C TYR A 53 6.55 -8.11 14.48
N ARG A 54 5.74 -7.89 13.45
CA ARG A 54 4.30 -7.67 13.53
C ARG A 54 3.59 -8.70 12.68
N SER A 55 2.55 -9.33 13.26
CA SER A 55 1.70 -10.25 12.53
C SER A 55 0.80 -9.53 11.54
N GLU A 56 0.34 -10.25 10.54
CA GLU A 56 -0.79 -9.84 9.72
C GLU A 56 -2.06 -9.67 10.57
N ILE A 57 -3.00 -8.86 10.08
CA ILE A 57 -4.31 -8.65 10.70
C ILE A 57 -5.36 -8.66 9.60
N GLU A 58 -6.32 -9.57 9.74
CA GLU A 58 -7.45 -9.72 8.84
C GLU A 58 -8.59 -8.78 9.23
N HIS A 59 -9.22 -8.20 8.22
CA HIS A 59 -10.40 -7.35 8.34
C HIS A 59 -11.45 -7.77 7.33
N GLN A 60 -12.73 -7.82 7.76
CA GLN A 60 -13.89 -8.06 6.90
C GLN A 60 -14.80 -6.84 6.89
N LEU A 61 -14.53 -5.92 5.99
CA LEU A 61 -15.25 -4.67 5.91
C LEU A 61 -16.60 -4.87 5.20
N ALA A 62 -17.70 -4.55 5.86
CA ALA A 62 -18.98 -4.45 5.19
C ALA A 62 -18.92 -3.31 4.17
N SER A 63 -19.04 -3.62 2.89
CA SER A 63 -18.95 -2.66 1.81
C SER A 63 -20.31 -2.28 1.23
N ARG A 64 -20.38 -1.08 0.71
CA ARG A 64 -21.47 -0.57 -0.10
C ARG A 64 -20.90 0.06 -1.33
N GLU A 65 -21.23 -0.48 -2.51
CA GLU A 65 -20.60 -0.14 -3.76
C GLU A 65 -21.64 0.38 -4.75
N ASN A 66 -21.28 1.44 -5.49
CA ASN A 66 -22.06 1.93 -6.62
C ASN A 66 -21.26 1.70 -7.91
N VAL A 67 -21.67 0.70 -8.66
CA VAL A 67 -21.05 0.32 -9.94
C VAL A 67 -21.93 0.68 -11.15
N ASN A 68 -23.03 1.40 -10.92
CA ASN A 68 -24.03 1.72 -11.95
C ASN A 68 -23.56 2.67 -13.05
N THR A 69 -22.39 3.27 -12.93
CA THR A 69 -21.95 4.35 -13.85
C THR A 69 -20.84 3.92 -14.80
N VAL A 70 -20.47 2.66 -14.80
CA VAL A 70 -19.23 2.22 -15.42
C VAL A 70 -19.30 2.07 -16.94
N VAL A 71 -20.47 2.08 -17.58
CA VAL A 71 -20.54 1.81 -19.02
C VAL A 71 -21.39 2.79 -19.82
N PRO A 72 -21.10 4.09 -19.85
CA PRO A 72 -21.56 4.91 -20.94
C PRO A 72 -20.63 4.68 -22.15
N GLY A 73 -21.08 3.99 -23.16
CA GLY A 73 -20.42 3.94 -24.44
C GLY A 73 -19.97 2.58 -24.98
N PHE A 74 -20.09 1.51 -24.22
CA PHE A 74 -19.91 0.15 -24.76
C PHE A 74 -21.15 -0.38 -25.50
N GLY A 75 -22.02 0.49 -25.95
CA GLY A 75 -23.23 0.15 -26.67
C GLY A 75 -22.99 -0.68 -27.94
N ILE A 76 -22.56 -1.92 -27.76
CA ILE A 76 -22.73 -2.96 -28.76
C ILE A 76 -24.14 -3.53 -28.53
N PRO A 77 -25.13 -3.13 -29.34
CA PRO A 77 -26.50 -3.59 -29.18
C PRO A 77 -26.55 -5.11 -29.16
N GLY A 78 -27.11 -5.72 -28.13
CA GLY A 78 -27.32 -7.17 -28.02
C GLY A 78 -26.15 -7.98 -27.46
N VAL A 79 -25.00 -7.37 -27.14
CA VAL A 79 -23.83 -8.10 -26.63
C VAL A 79 -23.50 -7.72 -25.17
N LEU A 80 -23.72 -6.48 -24.78
CA LEU A 80 -23.52 -6.06 -23.39
C LEU A 80 -24.84 -5.53 -22.82
N PRO A 81 -25.23 -5.98 -21.62
CA PRO A 81 -26.41 -5.44 -20.95
C PRO A 81 -26.21 -3.95 -20.66
N THR A 82 -27.28 -3.16 -20.78
CA THR A 82 -27.30 -1.72 -20.49
C THR A 82 -27.08 -1.39 -19.01
N GLN A 83 -27.23 -2.36 -18.13
CA GLN A 83 -26.87 -2.31 -16.69
C GLN A 83 -26.08 -3.56 -16.34
N LEU A 84 -24.75 -3.44 -16.29
CA LEU A 84 -23.87 -4.52 -15.89
C LEU A 84 -23.85 -4.72 -14.36
N PHE A 85 -24.28 -3.73 -13.58
CA PHE A 85 -24.05 -3.72 -12.15
C PHE A 85 -25.29 -3.26 -11.38
N ALA A 86 -25.75 -4.11 -10.47
CA ALA A 86 -26.71 -3.71 -9.45
C ALA A 86 -25.94 -3.17 -8.22
N TYR A 87 -26.44 -2.06 -7.66
CA TYR A 87 -25.97 -1.61 -6.36
C TYR A 87 -26.37 -2.64 -5.29
N ALA A 88 -25.39 -3.23 -4.64
CA ALA A 88 -25.63 -4.19 -3.58
C ALA A 88 -24.62 -4.03 -2.44
N PRO A 89 -25.02 -4.35 -1.21
CA PRO A 89 -24.08 -4.50 -0.12
C PRO A 89 -23.20 -5.74 -0.35
N GLY A 90 -21.97 -5.65 0.09
CA GLY A 90 -20.99 -6.73 0.01
C GLY A 90 -20.07 -6.74 1.20
N LYS A 91 -19.06 -7.57 1.10
CA LYS A 91 -17.91 -7.59 2.02
C LYS A 91 -16.65 -7.39 1.24
N THR A 92 -15.67 -6.77 1.87
CA THR A 92 -14.32 -6.59 1.32
C THR A 92 -13.35 -7.14 2.36
N ASP A 93 -12.67 -8.22 2.03
CA ASP A 93 -11.64 -8.76 2.88
C ASP A 93 -10.34 -7.99 2.61
N VAL A 94 -9.67 -7.57 3.68
CA VAL A 94 -8.40 -6.85 3.64
C VAL A 94 -7.51 -7.40 4.72
N THR A 95 -6.36 -7.97 4.33
CA THR A 95 -5.36 -8.45 5.27
C THR A 95 -4.19 -7.48 5.28
N THR A 96 -3.96 -6.77 6.39
CA THR A 96 -2.76 -5.95 6.53
C THR A 96 -1.55 -6.86 6.71
N PRO A 97 -0.45 -6.63 5.96
CA PRO A 97 0.64 -7.59 5.89
C PRO A 97 1.48 -7.65 7.17
N GLN A 98 2.07 -8.80 7.38
CA GLN A 98 3.11 -8.98 8.38
C GLN A 98 4.36 -8.19 8.02
N SER A 99 5.16 -7.83 9.04
CA SER A 99 6.39 -7.07 8.82
C SER A 99 7.47 -7.35 9.86
N VAL A 100 8.73 -7.17 9.43
CA VAL A 100 9.91 -7.19 10.30
C VAL A 100 10.62 -5.85 10.20
N ASN A 101 11.02 -5.31 11.34
CA ASN A 101 11.79 -4.08 11.43
C ASN A 101 13.06 -4.32 12.25
N LEU A 102 14.21 -3.98 11.67
CA LEU A 102 15.51 -3.98 12.31
C LEU A 102 16.00 -2.54 12.45
N ASP A 103 16.31 -2.13 13.68
CA ASP A 103 16.91 -0.84 13.98
C ASP A 103 18.27 -1.07 14.64
N LEU A 104 19.30 -0.45 14.08
CA LEU A 104 20.66 -0.48 14.60
C LEU A 104 21.19 0.94 14.76
N GLN A 105 21.89 1.19 15.85
CA GLN A 105 22.64 2.41 16.08
C GLN A 105 23.93 2.07 16.81
N SER A 106 25.02 2.72 16.44
CA SER A 106 26.28 2.59 17.18
C SER A 106 27.07 3.90 17.15
N GLY A 107 27.77 4.19 18.22
CA GLY A 107 28.80 5.21 18.23
C GLY A 107 29.98 4.79 17.35
N ILE A 108 30.37 5.64 16.42
CA ILE A 108 31.48 5.38 15.49
C ILE A 108 32.70 6.24 15.81
N MET A 109 32.49 7.35 16.50
CA MET A 109 33.52 8.23 17.08
C MET A 109 32.87 9.13 18.13
N ALA A 110 33.68 9.94 18.81
CA ALA A 110 33.19 10.90 19.80
C ALA A 110 32.07 11.78 19.19
N ASP A 111 30.98 11.95 19.93
CA ASP A 111 29.81 12.75 19.56
C ASP A 111 29.15 12.36 18.22
N THR A 112 29.43 11.16 17.71
CA THR A 112 28.93 10.72 16.38
C THR A 112 28.40 9.30 16.43
N VAL A 113 27.19 9.11 15.93
CA VAL A 113 26.53 7.82 15.81
C VAL A 113 26.22 7.51 14.34
N ALA A 114 26.36 6.27 13.94
CA ALA A 114 25.76 5.75 12.72
C ALA A 114 24.48 5.01 13.07
N PHE A 115 23.51 5.04 12.19
CA PHE A 115 22.25 4.30 12.34
C PHE A 115 21.84 3.64 11.03
N LEU A 116 21.13 2.53 11.18
CA LEU A 116 20.55 1.76 10.10
C LEU A 116 19.15 1.32 10.52
N ASN A 117 18.18 1.54 9.67
CA ASN A 117 16.86 0.93 9.75
C ASN A 117 16.66 0.06 8.51
N VAL A 118 16.19 -1.18 8.69
CA VAL A 118 15.77 -2.06 7.60
C VAL A 118 14.38 -2.56 7.93
N ARG A 119 13.49 -2.48 6.97
CA ARG A 119 12.12 -2.97 7.11
C ARG A 119 11.76 -3.85 5.93
N TRP A 120 11.16 -4.99 6.27
CA TRP A 120 10.50 -5.90 5.34
C TRP A 120 9.01 -5.92 5.62
N VAL A 121 8.21 -5.93 4.55
CA VAL A 121 6.75 -6.05 4.60
C VAL A 121 6.31 -7.03 3.53
N ASN A 122 5.52 -8.03 3.93
CA ASN A 122 5.01 -9.05 3.03
C ASN A 122 3.78 -8.53 2.26
N TRP A 123 4.01 -7.68 1.25
CA TRP A 123 2.97 -7.21 0.36
C TRP A 123 2.62 -8.20 -0.75
N ASP A 124 3.41 -9.28 -0.93
CA ASP A 124 3.14 -10.30 -1.94
C ASP A 124 1.76 -10.93 -1.73
N GLY A 125 0.95 -10.92 -2.79
CA GLY A 125 -0.42 -11.42 -2.77
C GLY A 125 -1.42 -10.52 -2.04
N PHE A 126 -1.04 -9.31 -1.60
CA PHE A 126 -2.00 -8.36 -1.05
C PHE A 126 -2.95 -7.87 -2.13
N ALA A 127 -4.26 -8.00 -1.89
CA ALA A 127 -5.29 -7.50 -2.80
C ALA A 127 -6.48 -6.92 -2.03
N ILE A 128 -7.07 -5.88 -2.59
CA ILE A 128 -8.38 -5.36 -2.19
C ILE A 128 -9.32 -5.58 -3.35
N ARG A 129 -10.27 -6.50 -3.19
CA ARG A 129 -11.26 -6.86 -4.19
C ARG A 129 -12.66 -6.75 -3.61
N PRO A 130 -13.30 -5.57 -3.61
CA PRO A 130 -14.67 -5.42 -3.17
C PRO A 130 -15.60 -6.33 -3.96
N THR A 131 -16.60 -6.92 -3.29
CA THR A 131 -17.43 -7.99 -3.86
C THR A 131 -18.10 -7.59 -5.18
N GLN A 132 -18.72 -6.41 -5.22
CA GLN A 132 -19.45 -5.96 -6.41
C GLN A 132 -18.49 -5.55 -7.52
N PHE A 133 -17.37 -4.92 -7.18
CA PHE A 133 -16.31 -4.57 -8.10
C PHE A 133 -15.75 -5.83 -8.80
N GLY A 134 -15.40 -6.85 -8.01
CA GLY A 134 -14.90 -8.10 -8.54
C GLY A 134 -15.89 -8.81 -9.46
N GLN A 135 -17.15 -8.95 -9.02
CA GLN A 135 -18.20 -9.55 -9.83
C GLN A 135 -18.44 -8.80 -11.14
N ALA A 136 -18.34 -7.49 -11.10
CA ALA A 136 -18.47 -6.64 -12.26
C ALA A 136 -17.37 -6.88 -13.29
N LEU A 137 -16.12 -6.95 -12.86
CA LEU A 137 -15.00 -7.25 -13.74
C LEU A 137 -15.10 -8.64 -14.34
N ASP A 138 -15.49 -9.64 -13.55
CA ASP A 138 -15.67 -11.02 -14.03
C ASP A 138 -16.82 -11.13 -15.06
N GLN A 139 -17.91 -10.37 -14.88
CA GLN A 139 -18.99 -10.30 -15.87
C GLN A 139 -18.54 -9.65 -17.19
N LEU A 140 -17.74 -8.58 -17.11
CA LEU A 140 -17.13 -7.95 -18.30
C LEU A 140 -16.19 -8.91 -19.01
N ALA A 141 -15.37 -9.65 -18.28
CA ALA A 141 -14.47 -10.64 -18.84
C ALA A 141 -15.25 -11.79 -19.52
N ALA A 142 -16.32 -12.30 -18.88
CA ALA A 142 -17.19 -13.29 -19.45
C ALA A 142 -17.87 -12.80 -20.76
N ALA A 143 -18.31 -11.53 -20.80
CA ALA A 143 -18.84 -10.92 -22.01
C ALA A 143 -17.78 -10.83 -23.11
N GLY A 144 -16.54 -10.48 -22.76
CA GLY A 144 -15.40 -10.46 -23.67
C GLY A 144 -15.10 -11.85 -24.25
N ASN A 145 -15.12 -12.89 -23.40
CA ASN A 145 -14.94 -14.27 -23.84
C ASN A 145 -16.03 -14.74 -24.81
N ALA A 146 -17.26 -14.24 -24.66
CA ALA A 146 -18.39 -14.57 -25.53
C ALA A 146 -18.34 -13.84 -26.89
N LEU A 147 -17.48 -12.82 -27.07
CA LEU A 147 -17.34 -12.14 -28.36
C LEU A 147 -16.78 -13.08 -29.45
N PRO A 148 -17.34 -13.03 -30.65
CA PRO A 148 -16.84 -13.82 -31.78
C PRO A 148 -15.39 -13.44 -32.13
N ALA A 149 -14.65 -14.42 -32.65
CA ALA A 149 -13.26 -14.22 -33.06
C ALA A 149 -13.15 -13.48 -34.41
N LEU A 150 -13.61 -12.24 -34.43
CA LEU A 150 -13.52 -11.34 -35.58
C LEU A 150 -12.36 -10.36 -35.40
N PRO A 151 -11.53 -10.10 -36.42
CA PRO A 151 -10.41 -9.16 -36.33
C PRO A 151 -10.81 -7.77 -35.82
N ALA A 152 -11.98 -7.27 -36.23
CA ALA A 152 -12.50 -5.98 -35.78
C ALA A 152 -12.85 -5.93 -34.27
N LEU A 153 -13.13 -7.06 -33.66
CA LEU A 153 -13.48 -7.17 -32.21
C LEU A 153 -12.30 -7.60 -31.37
N ALA A 154 -11.18 -7.98 -31.96
CA ALA A 154 -10.01 -8.49 -31.20
C ALA A 154 -9.50 -7.54 -30.11
N PRO A 155 -9.37 -6.22 -30.34
CA PRO A 155 -8.94 -5.30 -29.27
C PRO A 155 -9.95 -5.21 -28.10
N THR A 156 -11.25 -5.17 -28.43
CA THR A 156 -12.32 -5.14 -27.42
C THR A 156 -12.35 -6.42 -26.60
N LYS A 157 -12.25 -7.57 -27.28
CA LYS A 157 -12.17 -8.88 -26.62
C LYS A 157 -10.97 -8.94 -25.68
N ALA A 158 -9.78 -8.57 -26.13
CA ALA A 158 -8.57 -8.57 -25.32
C ALA A 158 -8.70 -7.67 -24.08
N LEU A 159 -9.24 -6.45 -24.26
CA LEU A 159 -9.49 -5.54 -23.16
C LEU A 159 -10.45 -6.12 -22.12
N LEU A 160 -11.59 -6.66 -22.56
CA LEU A 160 -12.58 -7.19 -21.62
C LEU A 160 -12.06 -8.43 -20.89
N THR A 161 -11.41 -9.35 -21.59
CA THR A 161 -10.85 -10.56 -20.99
C THR A 161 -9.72 -10.28 -20.01
N SER A 162 -8.97 -9.21 -20.18
CA SER A 162 -7.91 -8.80 -19.24
C SER A 162 -8.45 -8.30 -17.89
N LEU A 163 -9.75 -8.09 -17.75
CA LEU A 163 -10.38 -7.67 -16.48
C LEU A 163 -10.67 -8.85 -15.55
N GLU A 164 -10.57 -10.08 -16.03
CA GLU A 164 -10.81 -11.28 -15.23
C GLU A 164 -9.89 -11.32 -14.02
N GLY A 165 -10.46 -11.57 -12.85
CA GLY A 165 -9.68 -11.62 -11.61
C GLY A 165 -9.15 -10.27 -11.10
N GLY A 166 -9.40 -9.15 -11.82
CA GLY A 166 -8.85 -7.84 -11.49
C GLY A 166 -9.22 -7.35 -10.10
N ASN A 167 -8.29 -6.66 -9.45
CA ASN A 167 -8.41 -6.10 -8.12
C ASN A 167 -8.47 -4.57 -8.14
N LEU A 168 -9.04 -3.97 -7.11
CA LEU A 168 -9.02 -2.51 -6.93
C LEU A 168 -7.62 -2.02 -6.55
N VAL A 169 -6.96 -2.78 -5.69
CA VAL A 169 -5.55 -2.62 -5.33
C VAL A 169 -4.93 -4.01 -5.32
N GLU A 170 -3.72 -4.12 -5.81
CA GLU A 170 -2.95 -5.36 -5.83
C GLU A 170 -1.48 -5.05 -5.71
N TYR A 171 -0.79 -5.82 -4.87
CA TYR A 171 0.66 -5.85 -4.76
C TYR A 171 1.12 -7.29 -4.94
N ASN A 172 2.21 -7.49 -5.63
CA ASN A 172 2.68 -8.81 -6.06
C ASN A 172 4.15 -9.09 -5.71
N GLU A 173 4.75 -8.22 -4.93
CA GLU A 173 6.12 -8.39 -4.43
C GLU A 173 6.24 -7.97 -2.96
N GLU A 174 7.16 -8.60 -2.26
CA GLU A 174 7.58 -8.16 -0.93
C GLU A 174 8.25 -6.79 -1.00
N GLN A 175 7.97 -5.93 -0.04
CA GLN A 175 8.61 -4.62 0.05
C GLN A 175 9.75 -4.62 1.04
N TRP A 176 10.87 -4.12 0.60
CA TRP A 176 12.04 -3.85 1.42
C TRP A 176 12.33 -2.35 1.44
N SER A 177 12.64 -1.83 2.61
CA SER A 177 13.16 -0.49 2.73
C SER A 177 14.34 -0.44 3.67
N ALA A 178 15.28 0.44 3.39
CA ALA A 178 16.47 0.64 4.20
C ALA A 178 16.80 2.13 4.29
N THR A 179 17.18 2.57 5.48
CA THR A 179 17.70 3.92 5.72
C THR A 179 19.00 3.82 6.51
N VAL A 180 20.04 4.42 6.00
CA VAL A 180 21.34 4.54 6.67
C VAL A 180 21.69 6.00 6.86
N GLY A 181 22.27 6.34 7.99
CA GLY A 181 22.66 7.72 8.25
C GLY A 181 23.67 7.87 9.36
N VAL A 182 24.13 9.12 9.49
CA VAL A 182 25.07 9.53 10.54
C VAL A 182 24.51 10.77 11.23
N GLY A 183 24.52 10.74 12.55
CA GLY A 183 24.18 11.86 13.41
C GLY A 183 25.38 12.32 14.21
N ARG A 184 25.56 13.63 14.32
CA ARG A 184 26.66 14.22 15.09
C ARG A 184 26.20 15.37 15.97
N LYS A 185 26.65 15.34 17.21
CA LYS A 185 26.56 16.47 18.13
C LYS A 185 27.73 17.41 17.89
N PHE A 186 27.48 18.61 17.41
CA PHE A 186 28.53 19.61 17.09
C PHE A 186 29.00 20.34 18.35
N ASN A 187 28.08 20.56 19.30
CA ASN A 187 28.34 21.17 20.60
C ASN A 187 27.18 20.92 21.55
N ALA A 188 27.19 21.55 22.75
CA ALA A 188 26.14 21.36 23.77
C ALA A 188 24.72 21.74 23.30
N LYS A 189 24.60 22.59 22.26
CA LYS A 189 23.30 23.11 21.80
C LYS A 189 22.89 22.61 20.42
N TRP A 190 23.83 22.17 19.58
CA TRP A 190 23.57 21.82 18.19
C TRP A 190 23.96 20.40 17.87
N ALA A 191 23.06 19.70 17.22
CA ALA A 191 23.29 18.40 16.60
C ALA A 191 22.66 18.38 15.20
N GLY A 192 23.12 17.48 14.36
CA GLY A 192 22.54 17.28 13.04
C GLY A 192 22.75 15.86 12.54
N ASN A 193 21.98 15.49 11.53
CA ASN A 193 22.11 14.19 10.87
C ASN A 193 21.94 14.32 9.37
N VAL A 194 22.47 13.33 8.67
CA VAL A 194 22.23 13.10 7.26
C VAL A 194 21.96 11.63 7.06
N SER A 195 21.01 11.31 6.18
CA SER A 195 20.65 9.95 5.85
C SER A 195 20.30 9.77 4.38
N VAL A 196 20.43 8.53 3.93
CA VAL A 196 19.95 8.09 2.62
C VAL A 196 19.01 6.92 2.87
N GLY A 197 17.86 6.95 2.23
CA GLY A 197 16.87 5.90 2.28
C GLY A 197 16.58 5.34 0.90
N TRP A 198 16.23 4.07 0.87
CA TRP A 198 15.80 3.32 -0.30
C TRP A 198 14.58 2.49 0.03
N ASP A 199 13.68 2.35 -0.94
CA ASP A 199 12.48 1.54 -0.87
C ASP A 199 12.31 0.80 -2.21
N SER A 200 12.06 -0.51 -2.17
CA SER A 200 11.92 -1.32 -3.38
C SER A 200 10.58 -1.12 -4.09
N GLY A 201 9.57 -0.59 -3.39
CA GLY A 201 8.18 -0.74 -3.82
C GLY A 201 7.63 -2.14 -3.56
N ALA A 202 6.41 -2.39 -3.98
CA ALA A 202 5.69 -3.64 -3.78
C ALA A 202 5.28 -4.32 -5.11
N GLY A 203 6.00 -4.06 -6.18
CA GLY A 203 5.88 -4.69 -7.50
C GLY A 203 5.14 -3.88 -8.55
N ASN A 204 5.16 -4.41 -9.78
CA ASN A 204 4.54 -3.86 -10.98
C ASN A 204 3.41 -4.77 -11.49
N PRO A 205 2.36 -4.20 -12.10
CA PRO A 205 2.12 -2.78 -12.33
C PRO A 205 1.69 -2.05 -11.05
N VAL A 206 2.14 -0.81 -10.89
CA VAL A 206 1.65 0.07 -9.81
C VAL A 206 0.19 0.44 -10.06
N THR A 207 -0.58 0.60 -8.99
CA THR A 207 -1.97 1.04 -9.08
C THR A 207 -2.07 2.55 -8.97
N THR A 208 -3.16 3.15 -9.44
CA THR A 208 -3.43 4.58 -9.25
C THR A 208 -3.65 4.98 -7.80
N LEU A 209 -3.92 4.01 -6.91
CA LEU A 209 -4.06 4.21 -5.47
C LEU A 209 -2.72 4.05 -4.73
N GLY A 210 -1.71 3.44 -5.39
CA GLY A 210 -0.33 3.33 -4.92
C GLY A 210 0.63 3.50 -6.09
N PRO A 211 0.83 4.74 -6.59
CA PRO A 211 1.43 4.98 -7.90
C PRO A 211 2.96 4.91 -7.93
N THR A 212 3.60 4.62 -6.81
CA THR A 212 5.07 4.66 -6.70
C THR A 212 5.63 3.25 -6.55
N GLU A 213 6.49 2.87 -7.47
CA GLU A 213 7.30 1.66 -7.36
C GLU A 213 8.72 2.02 -6.96
N GLY A 214 8.98 1.92 -5.66
CA GLY A 214 10.28 2.22 -5.09
C GLY A 214 10.71 3.69 -5.23
N TYR A 215 11.63 4.09 -4.38
CA TYR A 215 12.22 5.43 -4.43
C TYR A 215 13.50 5.51 -3.60
N TRP A 216 14.28 6.54 -3.88
CA TRP A 216 15.38 6.97 -3.05
C TRP A 216 15.04 8.30 -2.38
N ASN A 217 15.50 8.49 -1.15
CA ASN A 217 15.36 9.76 -0.46
C ASN A 217 16.66 10.14 0.26
N VAL A 218 16.82 11.44 0.50
CA VAL A 218 17.90 11.99 1.32
C VAL A 218 17.26 12.80 2.43
N GLY A 219 17.65 12.50 3.67
CA GLY A 219 17.22 13.20 4.86
C GLY A 219 18.33 14.08 5.43
N VAL A 220 17.98 15.28 5.85
CA VAL A 220 18.86 16.17 6.62
C VAL A 220 18.06 16.67 7.81
N GLY A 221 18.63 16.51 9.01
CA GLY A 221 18.01 16.99 10.25
C GLY A 221 18.96 17.86 11.05
N VAL A 222 18.41 18.88 11.70
CA VAL A 222 19.15 19.75 12.62
C VAL A 222 18.37 19.88 13.91
N GLN A 223 19.05 19.72 15.04
CA GLN A 223 18.48 19.89 16.37
C GLN A 223 19.16 21.03 17.10
N PHE A 224 18.36 21.90 17.69
CA PHE A 224 18.81 22.96 18.59
C PHE A 224 18.28 22.72 20.00
N SER A 225 19.18 22.64 20.98
CA SER A 225 18.85 22.42 22.39
C SER A 225 19.26 23.65 23.21
N PRO A 226 18.37 24.64 23.37
CA PRO A 226 18.69 25.86 24.15
C PRO A 226 18.93 25.59 25.62
N ALA A 227 18.33 24.50 26.17
CA ALA A 227 18.50 24.04 27.55
C ALA A 227 18.62 22.50 27.59
N PRO A 228 19.16 21.89 28.67
CA PRO A 228 19.40 20.45 28.75
C PRO A 228 18.19 19.54 28.54
N ASN A 229 16.99 20.02 28.85
CA ASN A 229 15.72 19.28 28.81
C ASN A 229 14.72 19.81 27.78
N TYR A 230 15.17 20.65 26.86
CA TYR A 230 14.35 21.22 25.80
C TYR A 230 15.10 21.25 24.47
N PHE A 231 14.46 20.80 23.40
CA PHE A 231 15.01 20.86 22.06
C PHE A 231 13.95 21.21 21.01
N ILE A 232 14.41 21.73 19.90
CA ILE A 232 13.66 21.98 18.66
C ILE A 232 14.39 21.22 17.55
N ALA A 233 13.64 20.42 16.78
CA ALA A 233 14.17 19.63 15.64
C ALA A 233 13.22 19.75 14.42
#